data_b7990504958a282f9090c32178bc6140
#
_entry.id   b7990504958a282f9090c32178bc6140
#
_cell.length_a   1.000
_cell.length_b   1.000
_cell.length_c   1.000
_cell.angle_alpha   90.00
_cell.angle_beta   90.00
_cell.angle_gamma   90.00
#
_symmetry.space_group_name_H-M   'P 1'
#
loop_
_entity.id
_entity.type
_entity.pdbx_description
1 polymer ?
#
loop_
_entity_poly.entity_id
_entity_poly.type
_entity_poly.pdbx_seq_one_letter_code
_entity_poly.pdbx_strand_id
1 'polypeptide(L)'
;GLVYGNPASFQIEGFCADFVNDDLWTYLTGGVNNEKVWVFDNGSYGYAAGELTYADPSTTVEWNNWSANWDPGVGHTGDNDIWQSTMTFSLKGGANVSIYNSSSKATTSGTFMLNTSNHTITFTDCELLHTPSWSDRTANWGRDLKLLELDENHMRIGVLRDNSEGPW
;
A
#
# COMPACT_ATOMS: atom_id res chain seq x y z
N GLY A 1 -47.49 -22.25 9.27
CA GLY A 1 -47.08 -20.92 9.69
C GLY A 1 -45.56 -20.87 9.82
N LEU A 2 -44.94 -19.82 9.32
CA LEU A 2 -43.49 -19.53 9.51
C LEU A 2 -43.31 -19.12 10.95
N VAL A 3 -42.45 -19.82 11.68
CA VAL A 3 -42.04 -19.43 13.04
C VAL A 3 -40.74 -18.65 12.89
N TYR A 4 -40.77 -17.38 13.18
CA TYR A 4 -39.58 -16.54 13.28
C TYR A 4 -38.95 -16.72 14.66
N GLY A 5 -37.71 -17.14 14.73
CA GLY A 5 -36.93 -17.11 15.95
C GLY A 5 -36.69 -15.66 16.40
N ASN A 6 -36.51 -15.43 17.69
CA ASN A 6 -36.08 -14.13 18.18
C ASN A 6 -34.71 -13.76 17.58
N PRO A 7 -34.52 -12.51 17.14
CA PRO A 7 -33.20 -12.09 16.67
C PRO A 7 -32.20 -12.23 17.80
N ALA A 8 -31.11 -12.96 17.57
CA ALA A 8 -30.00 -12.99 18.49
C ALA A 8 -29.05 -11.86 18.07
N SER A 9 -28.76 -10.95 18.99
CA SER A 9 -27.67 -10.00 18.83
C SER A 9 -26.45 -10.54 19.58
N PHE A 10 -25.29 -10.50 18.97
CA PHE A 10 -24.03 -10.73 19.65
C PHE A 10 -23.20 -9.45 19.53
N GLN A 11 -22.54 -9.13 20.61
CA GLN A 11 -21.60 -8.02 20.63
C GLN A 11 -20.21 -8.61 20.48
N ILE A 12 -19.46 -8.15 19.46
CA ILE A 12 -18.06 -8.50 19.33
C ILE A 12 -17.29 -7.56 20.28
N GLU A 13 -16.94 -8.05 21.44
CA GLU A 13 -16.11 -7.33 22.41
C GLU A 13 -14.63 -7.56 22.12
N GLY A 14 -14.12 -6.92 21.12
CA GLY A 14 -12.69 -6.91 20.84
C GLY A 14 -12.36 -7.53 19.50
N PHE A 15 -11.54 -6.80 18.80
CA PHE A 15 -10.75 -7.28 17.69
C PHE A 15 -9.59 -8.09 18.28
N CYS A 16 -9.42 -9.35 17.85
CA CYS A 16 -8.30 -10.15 18.29
C CYS A 16 -7.02 -9.49 17.76
N ALA A 17 -6.34 -8.73 18.62
CA ALA A 17 -5.25 -7.85 18.24
C ALA A 17 -3.88 -8.55 18.20
N ASP A 18 -3.84 -9.88 18.39
CA ASP A 18 -2.57 -10.59 18.48
C ASP A 18 -1.70 -10.45 17.22
N PHE A 19 -2.31 -10.29 16.05
CA PHE A 19 -1.56 -10.10 14.81
C PHE A 19 -1.10 -8.65 14.59
N VAL A 20 -1.66 -7.67 15.28
CA VAL A 20 -1.24 -6.26 15.17
C VAL A 20 -0.16 -5.87 16.19
N ASN A 21 0.37 -6.84 16.95
CA ASN A 21 1.50 -6.62 17.84
C ASN A 21 2.86 -6.54 17.12
N ASP A 22 2.89 -6.82 15.81
CA ASP A 22 4.07 -6.62 14.99
C ASP A 22 4.25 -5.12 14.69
N ASP A 23 5.47 -4.63 14.81
CA ASP A 23 5.81 -3.22 14.58
C ASP A 23 5.40 -2.72 13.19
N LEU A 24 5.40 -3.60 12.18
CA LEU A 24 4.98 -3.24 10.82
C LEU A 24 3.53 -2.77 10.75
N TRP A 25 2.63 -3.35 11.57
CA TRP A 25 1.26 -2.83 11.67
C TRP A 25 1.23 -1.42 12.26
N THR A 26 2.03 -1.18 13.28
CA THR A 26 2.15 0.15 13.90
C THR A 26 2.75 1.15 12.93
N TYR A 27 3.80 0.78 12.22
CA TYR A 27 4.42 1.65 11.22
C TYR A 27 3.45 2.00 10.10
N LEU A 28 2.69 1.02 9.59
CA LEU A 28 1.76 1.23 8.50
C LEU A 28 0.56 2.09 8.88
N THR A 29 -0.02 1.88 10.08
CA THR A 29 -1.35 2.40 10.44
C THR A 29 -1.35 3.39 11.60
N GLY A 30 -0.24 3.54 12.31
CA GLY A 30 -0.19 4.26 13.59
C GLY A 30 -0.68 3.45 14.79
N GLY A 31 -0.99 2.15 14.61
CA GLY A 31 -1.42 1.22 15.65
C GLY A 31 -2.94 1.05 15.78
N VAL A 32 -3.33 0.27 16.77
CA VAL A 32 -4.75 -0.08 17.01
C VAL A 32 -5.59 1.17 17.27
N ASN A 33 -6.77 1.23 16.63
CA ASN A 33 -7.70 2.36 16.68
C ASN A 33 -7.14 3.69 16.15
N ASN A 34 -6.03 3.64 15.44
CA ASN A 34 -5.42 4.79 14.79
C ASN A 34 -5.51 4.68 13.26
N GLU A 35 -5.05 5.74 12.63
CA GLU A 35 -4.85 5.82 11.20
C GLU A 35 -3.59 6.62 10.89
N LYS A 36 -2.97 6.33 9.75
CA LYS A 36 -1.78 7.01 9.28
C LYS A 36 -1.91 7.35 7.81
N VAL A 37 -1.51 8.56 7.47
CA VAL A 37 -1.52 9.08 6.10
C VAL A 37 -0.14 8.98 5.52
N TRP A 38 -0.04 8.35 4.35
CA TRP A 38 1.16 8.26 3.54
C TRP A 38 1.01 9.12 2.30
N VAL A 39 2.10 9.75 1.91
CA VAL A 39 2.22 10.60 0.73
C VAL A 39 3.40 10.13 -0.11
N PHE A 40 3.43 10.47 -1.39
CA PHE A 40 4.61 10.22 -2.19
C PHE A 40 5.82 11.01 -1.68
N ASP A 41 6.97 10.39 -1.73
CA ASP A 41 8.24 11.06 -1.47
C ASP A 41 8.52 12.10 -2.59
N ASN A 42 8.85 13.31 -2.19
CA ASN A 42 9.19 14.40 -3.10
C ASN A 42 10.67 14.43 -3.50
N GLY A 43 11.38 13.31 -3.32
CA GLY A 43 12.80 13.19 -3.62
C GLY A 43 13.74 13.63 -2.50
N SER A 44 13.23 13.83 -1.29
CA SER A 44 14.05 14.27 -0.15
C SER A 44 14.77 13.13 0.57
N TYR A 45 14.40 11.88 0.28
CA TYR A 45 14.90 10.69 0.99
C TYR A 45 16.21 10.12 0.42
N GLY A 46 16.81 10.72 -0.59
CA GLY A 46 18.12 10.33 -1.13
C GLY A 46 18.07 9.54 -2.44
N TYR A 47 19.10 8.73 -2.71
CA TYR A 47 19.16 7.93 -3.93
C TYR A 47 18.03 6.91 -4.00
N ALA A 48 17.45 6.75 -5.20
CA ALA A 48 16.23 5.97 -5.42
C ALA A 48 15.02 6.48 -4.60
N ALA A 49 15.06 7.72 -4.17
CA ALA A 49 13.92 8.43 -3.60
C ALA A 49 13.00 8.96 -4.71
N GLY A 50 11.80 9.28 -4.33
CA GLY A 50 10.79 9.76 -5.25
C GLY A 50 9.63 8.78 -5.36
N GLU A 51 8.69 9.12 -6.21
CA GLU A 51 7.44 8.38 -6.38
C GLU A 51 7.61 7.06 -7.12
N LEU A 52 8.65 6.94 -7.93
CA LEU A 52 8.89 5.77 -8.75
C LEU A 52 10.38 5.45 -8.88
N THR A 53 10.69 4.21 -8.70
CA THR A 53 12.02 3.63 -8.95
C THR A 53 11.85 2.25 -9.57
N TYR A 54 12.60 1.96 -10.61
CA TYR A 54 12.62 0.61 -11.19
C TYR A 54 13.67 -0.24 -10.47
N ALA A 55 13.23 -1.38 -9.97
CA ALA A 55 14.16 -2.34 -9.36
C ALA A 55 15.04 -3.00 -10.40
N ASP A 56 16.24 -3.38 -10.00
CA ASP A 56 17.18 -4.10 -10.85
C ASP A 56 16.71 -5.56 -11.04
N PRO A 57 16.36 -5.98 -12.28
CA PRO A 57 15.86 -7.32 -12.52
C PRO A 57 16.93 -8.40 -12.36
N SER A 58 18.21 -8.03 -12.30
CA SER A 58 19.32 -8.96 -12.05
C SER A 58 19.53 -9.28 -10.57
N THR A 59 18.83 -8.60 -9.68
CA THR A 59 18.92 -8.78 -8.24
C THR A 59 17.62 -9.32 -7.67
N THR A 60 17.69 -9.86 -6.45
CA THR A 60 16.50 -10.21 -5.69
C THR A 60 15.79 -8.94 -5.26
N VAL A 61 14.47 -8.90 -5.40
CA VAL A 61 13.62 -7.79 -4.94
C VAL A 61 12.79 -8.29 -3.77
N GLU A 62 13.33 -8.11 -2.58
CA GLU A 62 12.78 -8.62 -1.33
C GLU A 62 12.90 -7.57 -0.21
N TRP A 63 12.28 -7.85 0.92
CA TRP A 63 12.35 -7.01 2.12
C TRP A 63 13.79 -6.65 2.49
N ASN A 64 14.08 -5.37 2.57
CA ASN A 64 15.42 -4.80 2.84
C ASN A 64 16.55 -5.35 1.95
N ASN A 65 16.21 -5.96 0.81
CA ASN A 65 17.17 -6.52 -0.13
C ASN A 65 16.71 -6.27 -1.57
N TRP A 66 16.94 -5.08 -2.04
CA TRP A 66 16.61 -4.65 -3.39
C TRP A 66 17.60 -3.57 -3.84
N SER A 67 17.71 -3.35 -5.14
CA SER A 67 18.47 -2.23 -5.69
C SER A 67 17.75 -1.60 -6.86
N ALA A 68 17.98 -0.31 -7.05
CA ALA A 68 17.47 0.40 -8.20
C ALA A 68 18.29 0.08 -9.45
N ASN A 69 17.59 -0.23 -10.54
CA ASN A 69 18.21 -0.28 -11.86
C ASN A 69 18.21 1.09 -12.52
N TRP A 70 17.08 1.78 -12.38
CA TRP A 70 16.92 3.12 -12.92
C TRP A 70 15.96 3.90 -12.03
N ASP A 71 16.40 5.08 -11.66
CA ASP A 71 15.60 6.04 -10.91
C ASP A 71 15.25 7.20 -11.84
N PRO A 72 13.99 7.34 -12.26
CA PRO A 72 13.56 8.45 -13.09
C PRO A 72 13.61 9.80 -12.34
N GLY A 73 13.75 9.73 -11.02
CA GLY A 73 13.73 10.92 -10.16
C GLY A 73 12.33 11.50 -9.97
N VAL A 74 12.31 12.59 -9.26
CA VAL A 74 11.09 13.33 -8.91
C VAL A 74 10.42 13.91 -10.16
N GLY A 75 9.10 13.79 -10.26
CA GLY A 75 8.30 14.39 -11.33
C GLY A 75 8.24 13.58 -12.62
N HIS A 76 8.73 12.34 -12.63
CA HIS A 76 8.66 11.46 -13.82
C HIS A 76 7.33 10.71 -13.95
N THR A 77 6.41 10.93 -13.05
CA THR A 77 5.06 10.34 -13.14
C THR A 77 4.27 10.89 -14.34
N GLY A 78 4.70 12.02 -14.90
CA GLY A 78 3.92 12.77 -15.89
C GLY A 78 2.71 13.47 -15.31
N ASP A 79 2.55 13.42 -14.01
CA ASP A 79 1.43 13.96 -13.25
C ASP A 79 1.95 14.88 -12.15
N ASN A 80 1.92 16.18 -12.41
CA ASN A 80 2.46 17.18 -11.49
C ASN A 80 1.64 17.31 -10.18
N ASP A 81 0.44 16.77 -10.15
CA ASP A 81 -0.44 16.88 -8.99
C ASP A 81 -0.37 15.66 -8.06
N ILE A 82 0.30 14.58 -8.47
CA ILE A 82 0.37 13.31 -7.70
C ILE A 82 0.88 13.50 -6.26
N TRP A 83 1.72 14.49 -6.05
CA TRP A 83 2.29 14.83 -4.73
C TRP A 83 1.25 15.20 -3.67
N GLN A 84 0.05 15.59 -4.10
CA GLN A 84 -1.07 15.92 -3.23
C GLN A 84 -1.95 14.71 -2.94
N SER A 85 -1.63 13.58 -3.55
CA SER A 85 -2.36 12.33 -3.33
C SER A 85 -1.97 11.70 -2.01
N THR A 86 -2.89 10.95 -1.42
CA THR A 86 -2.66 10.33 -0.11
C THR A 86 -3.18 8.90 -0.07
N MET A 87 -2.54 8.07 0.73
CA MET A 87 -3.06 6.77 1.16
C MET A 87 -3.19 6.77 2.67
N THR A 88 -4.40 6.55 3.17
CA THR A 88 -4.68 6.47 4.60
C THR A 88 -4.95 5.03 4.98
N PHE A 89 -4.09 4.46 5.81
CA PHE A 89 -4.28 3.13 6.39
C PHE A 89 -4.81 3.27 7.81
N SER A 90 -5.86 2.55 8.12
CA SER A 90 -6.60 2.70 9.39
C SER A 90 -6.90 1.35 10.02
N LEU A 91 -6.76 1.26 11.34
CA LEU A 91 -7.28 0.16 12.16
C LEU A 91 -8.50 0.56 12.99
N LYS A 92 -9.17 1.65 12.62
CA LYS A 92 -10.44 2.04 13.21
C LYS A 92 -11.57 1.17 12.66
N GLY A 93 -12.04 0.21 13.45
CA GLY A 93 -13.11 -0.71 13.06
C GLY A 93 -12.72 -1.78 12.04
N GLY A 94 -11.44 -1.95 11.75
CA GLY A 94 -10.91 -2.93 10.83
C GLY A 94 -9.71 -2.41 10.04
N ALA A 95 -9.10 -3.28 9.24
CA ALA A 95 -7.97 -2.91 8.36
C ALA A 95 -8.51 -2.23 7.10
N ASN A 96 -8.72 -0.94 7.17
CA ASN A 96 -9.29 -0.12 6.10
C ASN A 96 -8.23 0.74 5.42
N VAL A 97 -8.42 0.99 4.14
CA VAL A 97 -7.58 1.90 3.37
C VAL A 97 -8.44 2.86 2.57
N SER A 98 -8.02 4.11 2.50
CA SER A 98 -8.61 5.15 1.68
C SER A 98 -7.53 5.83 0.86
N ILE A 99 -7.74 5.94 -0.44
CA ILE A 99 -6.75 6.44 -1.40
C ILE A 99 -7.35 7.62 -2.12
N TYR A 100 -6.82 8.80 -1.87
CA TYR A 100 -7.14 10.01 -2.60
C TYR A 100 -6.13 10.23 -3.72
N ASN A 101 -6.61 10.28 -4.95
CA ASN A 101 -5.82 10.63 -6.13
C ASN A 101 -6.11 12.08 -6.53
N SER A 102 -5.13 12.94 -6.38
CA SER A 102 -5.27 14.38 -6.62
C SER A 102 -5.47 14.74 -8.10
N SER A 103 -4.96 13.92 -9.01
CA SER A 103 -5.11 14.15 -10.45
C SER A 103 -6.53 13.89 -10.93
N SER A 104 -7.13 12.80 -10.51
CA SER A 104 -8.53 12.48 -10.80
C SER A 104 -9.52 13.16 -9.85
N LYS A 105 -9.03 13.71 -8.72
CA LYS A 105 -9.83 14.25 -7.60
C LYS A 105 -10.83 13.24 -7.04
N ALA A 106 -10.46 11.97 -7.08
CA ALA A 106 -11.28 10.85 -6.65
C ALA A 106 -10.69 10.17 -5.43
N THR A 107 -11.57 9.65 -4.59
CA THR A 107 -11.18 8.78 -3.47
C THR A 107 -11.75 7.40 -3.72
N THR A 108 -10.90 6.39 -3.60
CA THR A 108 -11.30 4.99 -3.53
C THR A 108 -11.07 4.48 -2.12
N SER A 109 -11.86 3.50 -1.70
CA SER A 109 -11.73 2.92 -0.37
C SER A 109 -11.90 1.42 -0.46
N GLY A 110 -11.21 0.73 0.41
CA GLY A 110 -11.27 -0.71 0.51
C GLY A 110 -10.68 -1.20 1.83
N THR A 111 -10.30 -2.45 1.84
CA THR A 111 -9.60 -3.07 2.97
C THR A 111 -8.21 -3.54 2.53
N PHE A 112 -7.35 -3.79 3.48
CA PHE A 112 -6.04 -4.35 3.21
C PHE A 112 -5.70 -5.50 4.15
N MET A 113 -4.79 -6.33 3.71
CA MET A 113 -4.17 -7.38 4.52
C MET A 113 -2.65 -7.21 4.44
N LEU A 114 -2.03 -7.08 5.60
CA LEU A 114 -0.58 -7.06 5.74
C LEU A 114 -0.11 -8.43 6.23
N ASN A 115 0.73 -9.08 5.44
CA ASN A 115 1.42 -10.30 5.84
C ASN A 115 2.84 -9.96 6.28
N THR A 116 3.05 -9.89 7.59
CA THR A 116 4.35 -9.51 8.17
C THR A 116 5.42 -10.57 7.99
N SER A 117 5.03 -11.84 7.84
CA SER A 117 5.99 -12.94 7.62
C SER A 117 6.57 -12.94 6.21
N ASN A 118 5.76 -12.58 5.21
CA ASN A 118 6.16 -12.56 3.80
C ASN A 118 6.45 -11.15 3.29
N HIS A 119 6.24 -10.13 4.12
CA HIS A 119 6.35 -8.71 3.77
C HIS A 119 5.55 -8.38 2.51
N THR A 120 4.27 -8.75 2.51
CA THR A 120 3.36 -8.46 1.41
C THR A 120 2.12 -7.72 1.90
N ILE A 121 1.58 -6.91 1.01
CA ILE A 121 0.32 -6.22 1.24
C ILE A 121 -0.64 -6.52 0.09
N THR A 122 -1.90 -6.77 0.42
CA THR A 122 -2.97 -7.03 -0.54
C THR A 122 -4.13 -6.10 -0.25
N PHE A 123 -4.65 -5.44 -1.27
CA PHE A 123 -5.83 -4.62 -1.22
C PHE A 123 -7.06 -5.37 -1.70
N THR A 124 -8.23 -5.01 -1.19
CA THR A 124 -9.54 -5.46 -1.66
C THR A 124 -10.39 -4.23 -1.91
N ASP A 125 -11.07 -4.18 -3.04
CA ASP A 125 -11.95 -3.11 -3.52
C ASP A 125 -11.22 -1.78 -3.84
N CYS A 126 -9.89 -1.76 -3.79
CA CYS A 126 -9.07 -0.62 -4.23
C CYS A 126 -7.70 -1.11 -4.71
N GLU A 127 -6.91 -0.20 -5.25
CA GLU A 127 -5.57 -0.46 -5.75
C GLU A 127 -4.58 0.52 -5.12
N LEU A 128 -3.29 0.16 -5.10
CA LEU A 128 -2.22 1.04 -4.71
C LEU A 128 -2.31 2.35 -5.51
N LEU A 129 -2.03 3.46 -4.87
CA LEU A 129 -1.98 4.75 -5.54
C LEU A 129 -0.97 4.73 -6.69
N HIS A 130 -1.45 4.98 -7.87
CA HIS A 130 -0.64 5.08 -9.09
C HIS A 130 -1.26 6.08 -10.07
N THR A 131 -0.47 6.52 -11.05
CA THR A 131 -0.99 7.35 -12.14
C THR A 131 -1.56 6.48 -13.25
N PRO A 132 -2.56 6.96 -14.00
CA PRO A 132 -3.08 6.24 -15.16
C PRO A 132 -2.02 5.93 -16.23
N SER A 133 -0.98 6.74 -16.32
CA SER A 133 0.11 6.54 -17.29
C SER A 133 0.96 5.30 -17.03
N TRP A 134 0.84 4.69 -15.87
CA TRP A 134 1.58 3.47 -15.51
C TRP A 134 0.75 2.20 -15.71
N SER A 135 -0.55 2.33 -15.94
CA SER A 135 -1.48 1.19 -16.00
C SER A 135 -1.20 0.20 -17.12
N ASP A 136 -0.47 0.63 -18.15
CA ASP A 136 -0.07 -0.22 -19.28
C ASP A 136 1.19 -1.07 -18.98
N ARG A 137 1.84 -0.83 -17.84
CA ARG A 137 3.12 -1.45 -17.52
C ARG A 137 3.09 -2.43 -16.37
N THR A 138 1.98 -2.51 -15.68
CA THR A 138 1.81 -3.38 -14.53
C THR A 138 0.46 -4.04 -14.53
N ALA A 139 0.41 -5.30 -14.15
CA ALA A 139 -0.81 -6.07 -14.12
C ALA A 139 -1.56 -5.96 -12.81
N ASN A 140 -0.86 -5.71 -11.72
CA ASN A 140 -1.44 -5.94 -10.41
C ASN A 140 -1.05 -4.87 -9.40
N TRP A 141 -1.92 -3.88 -9.29
CA TRP A 141 -1.78 -2.81 -8.31
C TRP A 141 -2.46 -3.11 -6.96
N GLY A 142 -3.08 -4.28 -6.82
CA GLY A 142 -3.89 -4.61 -5.65
C GLY A 142 -3.49 -5.85 -4.89
N ARG A 143 -2.72 -6.76 -5.49
CA ARG A 143 -2.44 -8.07 -4.86
C ARG A 143 -0.96 -8.38 -4.81
N ASP A 144 -0.56 -9.06 -3.72
CA ASP A 144 0.79 -9.59 -3.52
C ASP A 144 1.88 -8.54 -3.76
N LEU A 145 1.58 -7.28 -3.42
CA LEU A 145 2.52 -6.19 -3.48
C LEU A 145 3.63 -6.47 -2.48
N LYS A 146 4.87 -6.41 -2.91
CA LYS A 146 6.00 -6.59 -2.00
C LYS A 146 6.25 -5.34 -1.19
N LEU A 147 6.29 -5.49 0.11
CA LEU A 147 6.75 -4.45 0.99
C LEU A 147 8.27 -4.55 1.06
N LEU A 148 8.97 -3.59 0.48
CA LEU A 148 10.44 -3.61 0.39
C LEU A 148 11.09 -2.89 1.58
N GLU A 149 10.40 -1.90 2.12
CA GLU A 149 10.84 -1.11 3.26
C GLU A 149 9.59 -0.55 3.96
N LEU A 150 9.59 -0.61 5.29
CA LEU A 150 8.59 0.06 6.11
C LEU A 150 9.17 0.35 7.49
N ASP A 151 9.22 1.62 7.83
CA ASP A 151 9.51 2.10 9.16
C ASP A 151 8.50 3.18 9.58
N GLU A 152 8.81 3.90 10.63
CA GLU A 152 7.92 4.95 11.14
C GLU A 152 7.63 6.04 10.10
N ASN A 153 8.53 6.33 9.18
CA ASN A 153 8.44 7.48 8.27
C ASN A 153 8.55 7.11 6.79
N HIS A 154 9.02 5.93 6.46
CA HIS A 154 9.28 5.50 5.10
C HIS A 154 8.55 4.22 4.75
N MET A 155 8.02 4.18 3.54
CA MET A 155 7.39 2.99 2.98
C MET A 155 7.79 2.86 1.50
N ARG A 156 8.20 1.65 1.12
CA ARG A 156 8.47 1.32 -0.27
C ARG A 156 7.77 0.03 -0.65
N ILE A 157 7.02 0.09 -1.72
CA ILE A 157 6.22 -1.04 -2.22
C ILE A 157 6.71 -1.38 -3.62
N GLY A 158 7.02 -2.66 -3.84
CA GLY A 158 7.30 -3.23 -5.15
C GLY A 158 6.03 -3.74 -5.81
N VAL A 159 5.82 -3.38 -7.06
CA VAL A 159 4.69 -3.81 -7.88
C VAL A 159 5.22 -4.61 -9.07
N LEU A 160 4.77 -5.85 -9.20
CA LEU A 160 5.19 -6.73 -10.29
C LEU A 160 4.68 -6.23 -11.64
N ARG A 161 5.58 -6.10 -12.59
CA ARG A 161 5.24 -5.73 -13.97
C ARG A 161 4.76 -6.94 -14.77
N ASP A 162 3.81 -6.69 -15.66
CA ASP A 162 3.12 -7.73 -16.46
C ASP A 162 3.78 -7.98 -17.81
N ASN A 163 4.87 -7.30 -18.11
CA ASN A 163 5.50 -7.41 -19.41
C ASN A 163 6.90 -8.05 -19.36
N SER A 164 7.44 -8.32 -20.54
CA SER A 164 8.73 -8.96 -20.73
C SER A 164 9.97 -8.09 -20.38
N GLU A 165 9.75 -6.88 -19.86
CA GLU A 165 10.86 -5.95 -19.57
C GLU A 165 11.46 -6.14 -18.17
N GLY A 166 11.01 -7.15 -17.46
CA GLY A 166 11.51 -7.48 -16.14
C GLY A 166 10.39 -7.54 -15.08
N PRO A 167 10.66 -8.21 -13.96
CA PRO A 167 9.62 -8.52 -12.98
C PRO A 167 9.16 -7.33 -12.12
N TRP A 168 9.93 -6.23 -12.01
CA TRP A 168 9.65 -5.14 -11.05
C TRP A 168 9.95 -3.76 -11.63
#